data_67136ab5f85cfade4c18832b0015c81f
#
_entry.id   67136ab5f85cfade4c18832b0015c81f
#
_cell.length_a   1.000
_cell.length_b   1.000
_cell.length_c   1.000
_cell.angle_alpha   90.00
_cell.angle_beta   90.00
_cell.angle_gamma   90.00
#
_symmetry.space_group_name_H-M   'P 1'
#
loop_
_entity.id
_entity.type
_entity.pdbx_description
1 polymer ?
#
loop_
_entity_poly.entity_id
_entity_poly.type
_entity_poly.pdbx_seq_one_letter_code
_entity_poly.pdbx_strand_id
1 'polypeptide(L)'
;NATSISSAKKVATSIANSPLIKTAIAGSDPNWGRIIMAIGKTKENFSHENLKIKIGNNIVVKNGELARRYSERKTQKYMKNEKILIDVDLGVGTGFSSFWTCDLTEEYVRINTDYRS
;
A
#
# COMPACT_ATOMS: atom_id res chain seq x y z
N ASN A 1 -16.91 11.08 3.95
CA ASN A 1 -16.15 12.13 4.21
C ASN A 1 -14.77 12.16 3.67
N ALA A 2 -14.31 13.30 3.35
CA ALA A 2 -12.99 13.49 2.80
C ALA A 2 -11.94 13.06 3.79
N THR A 3 -11.03 12.28 3.34
CA THR A 3 -9.87 11.98 4.12
C THR A 3 -8.88 13.11 3.98
N SER A 4 -8.13 13.28 5.01
CA SER A 4 -7.15 14.35 5.13
C SER A 4 -5.75 13.81 4.94
N ILE A 5 -4.79 14.70 4.92
CA ILE A 5 -3.38 14.35 4.99
C ILE A 5 -3.11 13.54 6.27
N SER A 6 -3.78 13.91 7.37
CA SER A 6 -3.66 13.19 8.63
C SER A 6 -4.10 11.72 8.50
N SER A 7 -5.19 11.48 7.80
CA SER A 7 -5.67 10.12 7.55
C SER A 7 -4.66 9.32 6.71
N ALA A 8 -4.17 9.93 5.63
CA ALA A 8 -3.16 9.28 4.79
C ALA A 8 -1.91 8.95 5.59
N LYS A 9 -1.47 9.85 6.46
CA LYS A 9 -0.30 9.64 7.29
C LYS A 9 -0.48 8.49 8.27
N LYS A 10 -1.66 8.36 8.86
CA LYS A 10 -1.96 7.24 9.76
C LYS A 10 -1.87 5.92 9.03
N VAL A 11 -2.43 5.85 7.84
CA VAL A 11 -2.41 4.63 7.03
C VAL A 11 -0.97 4.30 6.62
N ALA A 12 -0.23 5.29 6.12
CA ALA A 12 1.16 5.08 5.73
C ALA A 12 2.00 4.58 6.90
N THR A 13 1.83 5.17 8.07
CA THR A 13 2.54 4.78 9.28
C THR A 13 2.20 3.34 9.69
N SER A 14 0.93 2.98 9.64
CA SER A 14 0.49 1.63 9.96
C SER A 14 1.14 0.59 9.05
N ILE A 15 1.19 0.87 7.76
CA ILE A 15 1.83 -0.03 6.79
C ILE A 15 3.33 -0.09 7.05
N ALA A 16 3.98 1.06 7.19
CA ALA A 16 5.42 1.13 7.37
C ALA A 16 5.89 0.46 8.65
N ASN A 17 5.09 0.49 9.70
CA ASN A 17 5.45 -0.09 10.99
C ASN A 17 4.91 -1.49 11.21
N SER A 18 4.24 -2.08 10.24
CA SER A 18 3.70 -3.43 10.39
C SER A 18 4.80 -4.49 10.35
N PRO A 19 5.03 -5.24 11.43
CA PRO A 19 6.02 -6.32 11.40
C PRO A 19 5.70 -7.39 10.36
N LEU A 20 4.43 -7.67 10.14
CA LEU A 20 4.00 -8.68 9.16
C LEU A 20 4.31 -8.23 7.73
N ILE A 21 4.14 -6.95 7.44
CA ILE A 21 4.49 -6.40 6.13
C ILE A 21 6.00 -6.38 5.95
N LYS A 22 6.75 -5.97 6.96
CA LYS A 22 8.22 -5.97 6.90
C LYS A 22 8.76 -7.36 6.63
N THR A 23 8.20 -8.36 7.29
CA THR A 23 8.59 -9.76 7.07
C THR A 23 8.29 -10.19 5.64
N ALA A 24 7.12 -9.82 5.12
CA ALA A 24 6.76 -10.14 3.75
C ALA A 24 7.72 -9.48 2.75
N ILE A 25 8.08 -8.22 2.98
CA ILE A 25 8.99 -7.50 2.10
C ILE A 25 10.38 -8.13 2.14
N ALA A 26 10.86 -8.50 3.32
CA ALA A 26 12.16 -9.16 3.44
C ALA A 26 12.20 -10.49 2.68
N GLY A 27 11.08 -11.18 2.59
CA GLY A 27 10.95 -12.42 1.82
C GLY A 27 10.52 -12.23 0.38
N SER A 28 10.46 -10.99 -0.10
CA SER A 28 9.96 -10.66 -1.44
C SER A 28 8.57 -11.25 -1.69
N ASP A 29 7.73 -11.23 -0.67
CA ASP A 29 6.35 -11.71 -0.74
C ASP A 29 5.41 -10.53 -0.95
N PRO A 30 4.74 -10.43 -2.09
CA PRO A 30 3.79 -9.34 -2.34
C PRO A 30 2.47 -9.58 -1.62
N ASN A 31 2.53 -9.59 -0.31
CA ASN A 31 1.41 -9.98 0.54
C ASN A 31 0.42 -8.82 0.70
N TRP A 32 -0.42 -8.65 -0.29
CA TRP A 32 -1.43 -7.59 -0.32
C TRP A 32 -2.47 -7.75 0.78
N GLY A 33 -2.72 -8.97 1.24
CA GLY A 33 -3.64 -9.20 2.36
C GLY A 33 -3.16 -8.53 3.63
N ARG A 34 -1.85 -8.60 3.92
CA ARG A 34 -1.27 -7.93 5.08
C ARG A 34 -1.36 -6.42 4.96
N ILE A 35 -1.24 -5.88 3.74
CA ILE A 35 -1.40 -4.45 3.51
C ILE A 35 -2.83 -4.02 3.81
N ILE A 36 -3.82 -4.77 3.32
CA ILE A 36 -5.22 -4.47 3.59
C ILE A 36 -5.51 -4.55 5.09
N MET A 37 -4.96 -5.53 5.79
CA MET A 37 -5.11 -5.63 7.24
C MET A 37 -4.56 -4.41 7.95
N ALA A 38 -3.39 -3.93 7.53
CA ALA A 38 -2.78 -2.74 8.14
C ALA A 38 -3.65 -1.49 7.92
N ILE A 39 -4.25 -1.37 6.74
CA ILE A 39 -5.18 -0.29 6.46
C ILE A 39 -6.40 -0.38 7.39
N GLY A 40 -6.98 -1.55 7.51
CA GLY A 40 -8.16 -1.77 8.35
C GLY A 40 -7.91 -1.48 9.81
N LYS A 41 -6.72 -1.73 10.30
CA LYS A 41 -6.34 -1.47 11.69
C LYS A 41 -6.42 -0.01 12.07
N THR A 42 -6.23 0.89 11.13
CA THR A 42 -6.26 2.33 11.41
C THR A 42 -7.66 2.84 11.67
N LYS A 43 -8.68 2.10 11.22
CA LYS A 43 -10.07 2.52 11.25
C LYS A 43 -10.33 3.81 10.47
N GLU A 44 -9.38 4.19 9.60
CA GLU A 44 -9.57 5.33 8.71
C GLU A 44 -10.49 4.94 7.56
N ASN A 45 -11.16 5.94 7.00
CA ASN A 45 -12.06 5.70 5.89
C ASN A 45 -11.30 5.28 4.64
N PHE A 46 -11.80 4.25 3.99
CA PHE A 46 -11.37 3.92 2.64
C PHE A 46 -12.55 3.28 1.90
N SER A 47 -12.53 3.41 0.58
CA SER A 47 -13.55 2.80 -0.24
C SER A 47 -13.07 1.43 -0.68
N HIS A 48 -13.69 0.39 -0.17
CA HIS A 48 -13.33 -0.97 -0.54
C HIS A 48 -13.46 -1.18 -2.06
N GLU A 49 -14.50 -0.60 -2.65
CA GLU A 49 -14.76 -0.73 -4.08
C GLU A 49 -13.75 0.02 -4.95
N ASN A 50 -13.08 1.03 -4.40
CA ASN A 50 -12.15 1.85 -5.14
C ASN A 50 -10.71 1.65 -4.70
N LEU A 51 -10.47 0.76 -3.77
CA LEU A 51 -9.13 0.50 -3.25
C LEU A 51 -8.20 -0.01 -4.36
N LYS A 52 -7.04 0.62 -4.47
CA LYS A 52 -6.02 0.22 -5.42
C LYS A 52 -4.67 0.15 -4.71
N ILE A 53 -3.95 -0.92 -4.92
CA ILE A 53 -2.61 -1.11 -4.37
C ILE A 53 -1.67 -1.45 -5.51
N LYS A 54 -0.56 -0.72 -5.58
CA LYS A 54 0.51 -0.99 -6.53
C LYS A 54 1.80 -1.25 -5.76
N ILE A 55 2.55 -2.22 -6.20
CA ILE A 55 3.90 -2.46 -5.72
C ILE A 55 4.82 -2.18 -6.91
N GLY A 56 5.52 -1.05 -6.86
CA GLY A 56 6.19 -0.51 -8.03
C GLY A 56 5.17 -0.19 -9.11
N ASN A 57 5.39 -0.69 -10.31
CA ASN A 57 4.45 -0.53 -11.42
C ASN A 57 3.44 -1.68 -11.52
N ASN A 58 3.49 -2.62 -10.58
CA ASN A 58 2.63 -3.78 -10.63
C ASN A 58 1.34 -3.50 -9.86
N ILE A 59 0.22 -3.49 -10.55
CA ILE A 59 -1.08 -3.33 -9.91
C ILE A 59 -1.43 -4.67 -9.26
N VAL A 60 -1.59 -4.67 -7.96
CA VAL A 60 -1.87 -5.88 -7.19
C VAL A 60 -3.34 -5.96 -6.82
N VAL A 61 -3.90 -4.85 -6.37
CA VAL A 61 -5.33 -4.75 -6.02
C VAL A 61 -5.93 -3.62 -6.83
N LYS A 62 -7.09 -3.86 -7.40
CA LYS A 62 -7.87 -2.86 -8.13
C LYS A 62 -9.34 -3.09 -7.82
N ASN A 63 -10.05 -2.01 -7.53
CA ASN A 63 -11.47 -2.07 -7.15
C ASN A 63 -11.70 -3.02 -5.97
N GLY A 64 -10.74 -3.08 -5.04
CA GLY A 64 -10.85 -3.90 -3.85
C GLY A 64 -10.58 -5.38 -4.05
N GLU A 65 -10.22 -5.80 -5.25
CA GLU A 65 -10.01 -7.19 -5.58
C GLU A 65 -8.61 -7.41 -6.17
N LEU A 66 -8.15 -8.64 -6.15
CA LEU A 66 -6.91 -8.99 -6.83
C LEU A 66 -7.01 -8.59 -8.30
N ALA A 67 -6.02 -7.85 -8.79
CA ALA A 67 -6.04 -7.35 -10.16
C ALA A 67 -6.00 -8.50 -11.16
N ARG A 68 -6.79 -8.36 -12.24
CA ARG A 68 -6.90 -9.42 -13.26
C ARG A 68 -5.58 -9.80 -13.89
N ARG A 69 -4.71 -8.81 -14.09
CA ARG A 69 -3.41 -9.02 -14.75
C ARG A 69 -2.28 -9.09 -13.74
N TYR A 70 -2.61 -9.35 -12.49
CA TYR A 70 -1.59 -9.47 -11.47
C TYR A 70 -0.64 -10.61 -11.79
N SER A 71 0.64 -10.33 -11.73
CA SER A 71 1.70 -11.32 -11.86
C SER A 71 2.51 -11.35 -10.58
N GLU A 72 2.38 -12.40 -9.81
CA GLU A 72 3.16 -12.58 -8.60
C GLU A 72 4.64 -12.63 -8.91
N ARG A 73 5.01 -13.30 -9.99
CA ARG A 73 6.40 -13.42 -10.41
C ARG A 73 7.04 -12.07 -10.70
N LYS A 74 6.34 -11.20 -11.45
CA LYS A 74 6.88 -9.87 -11.78
C LYS A 74 6.97 -9.00 -10.54
N THR A 75 5.98 -9.09 -9.66
CA THR A 75 5.96 -8.33 -8.43
C THR A 75 7.07 -8.78 -7.50
N GLN A 76 7.27 -10.08 -7.35
CA GLN A 76 8.37 -10.61 -6.55
C GLN A 76 9.73 -10.16 -7.08
N LYS A 77 9.88 -10.13 -8.40
CA LYS A 77 11.13 -9.66 -9.01
C LYS A 77 11.38 -8.19 -8.67
N TYR A 78 10.34 -7.36 -8.73
CA TYR A 78 10.45 -5.95 -8.35
C TYR A 78 10.85 -5.81 -6.88
N MET A 79 10.28 -6.63 -6.00
CA MET A 79 10.53 -6.54 -4.56
C MET A 79 11.94 -6.93 -4.16
N LYS A 80 12.75 -7.42 -5.08
CA LYS A 80 14.17 -7.67 -4.84
C LYS A 80 15.03 -6.44 -5.01
N ASN A 81 14.45 -5.32 -5.46
CA ASN A 81 15.15 -4.06 -5.53
C ASN A 81 15.42 -3.51 -4.14
N GLU A 82 16.45 -2.66 -4.06
CA GLU A 82 16.82 -2.03 -2.80
C GLU A 82 15.74 -1.06 -2.31
N LYS A 83 15.05 -0.40 -3.24
CA LYS A 83 13.98 0.53 -2.93
C LYS A 83 12.67 0.00 -3.47
N ILE A 84 11.69 -0.08 -2.60
CA ILE A 84 10.38 -0.62 -2.95
C ILE A 84 9.33 0.43 -2.66
N LEU A 85 8.56 0.77 -3.67
CA LEU A 85 7.44 1.70 -3.55
C LEU A 85 6.15 0.92 -3.44
N ILE A 86 5.43 1.15 -2.35
CA ILE A 86 4.07 0.65 -2.17
C ILE A 86 3.15 1.86 -2.27
N ASP A 87 2.29 1.86 -3.26
CA ASP A 87 1.36 2.95 -3.53
C ASP A 87 -0.06 2.45 -3.27
N VAL A 88 -0.71 3.09 -2.29
CA VAL A 88 -2.06 2.72 -1.89
C VAL A 88 -2.99 3.90 -2.17
N ASP A 89 -4.02 3.64 -2.96
CA ASP A 89 -5.08 4.61 -3.20
C ASP A 89 -6.32 4.14 -2.43
N LEU A 90 -6.69 4.92 -1.43
CA LEU A 90 -7.83 4.57 -0.57
C LEU A 90 -9.17 4.83 -1.24
N GLY A 91 -9.17 5.52 -2.38
CA GLY A 91 -10.37 5.76 -3.15
C GLY A 91 -11.33 6.79 -2.57
N VAL A 92 -10.90 7.54 -1.56
CA VAL A 92 -11.70 8.59 -0.93
C VAL A 92 -10.81 9.80 -0.65
N GLY A 93 -11.34 10.98 -0.83
CA GLY A 93 -10.64 12.22 -0.48
C GLY A 93 -9.49 12.56 -1.40
N THR A 94 -8.77 13.61 -1.06
CA THR A 94 -7.70 14.18 -1.88
C THR A 94 -6.37 14.28 -1.13
N GLY A 95 -6.31 13.88 0.12
CA GLY A 95 -5.08 13.91 0.89
C GLY A 95 -4.12 12.81 0.47
N PHE A 96 -2.83 13.07 0.63
CA PHE A 96 -1.84 12.02 0.44
C PHE A 96 -0.70 12.22 1.42
N SER A 97 0.04 11.17 1.67
CA SER A 97 1.22 11.22 2.50
C SER A 97 2.18 10.11 2.08
N SER A 98 3.43 10.31 2.42
CA SER A 98 4.46 9.33 2.14
C SER A 98 5.26 9.08 3.41
N PHE A 99 5.75 7.87 3.54
CA PHE A 99 6.53 7.48 4.68
C PHE A 99 7.66 6.55 4.24
N TRP A 100 8.88 6.89 4.61
CA TRP A 100 10.02 6.01 4.39
C TRP A 100 10.20 5.12 5.59
N THR A 101 10.41 3.86 5.35
CA THR A 101 10.82 2.94 6.39
C THR A 101 12.03 2.17 5.89
N CYS A 102 12.90 1.84 6.83
CA CYS A 102 14.12 1.15 6.50
C CYS A 102 14.22 -0.05 7.41
N ASP A 103 14.45 -1.20 6.81
CA ASP A 103 14.72 -2.41 7.56
C ASP A 103 15.94 -3.03 6.91
N LEU A 104 15.90 -4.28 6.55
CA LEU A 104 16.96 -4.89 5.74
C LEU A 104 16.92 -4.37 4.30
N THR A 105 15.76 -3.89 3.88
CA THR A 105 15.53 -3.28 2.58
C THR A 105 14.88 -1.93 2.78
N GLU A 106 15.27 -0.95 1.99
CA GLU A 106 14.57 0.33 1.99
C GLU A 106 13.23 0.17 1.28
N GLU A 107 12.16 0.53 1.96
CA GLU A 107 10.85 0.56 1.34
C GLU A 107 10.26 1.94 1.45
N TYR A 108 9.55 2.34 0.42
CA TYR A 108 8.85 3.61 0.39
C TYR A 108 7.35 3.34 0.28
N VAL A 109 6.62 3.77 1.29
CA VAL A 109 5.18 3.64 1.31
C VAL A 109 4.56 4.99 1.01
N ARG A 110 3.83 5.06 -0.07
CA ARG A 110 3.11 6.25 -0.46
C ARG A 110 1.62 5.97 -0.41
N ILE A 111 0.92 6.76 0.34
CA ILE A 111 -0.53 6.64 0.45
C ILE A 111 -1.15 7.77 -0.35
N ASN A 112 -1.89 7.38 -1.35
CA ASN A 112 -2.65 8.29 -2.18
C ASN A 112 -4.12 8.16 -1.80
N THR A 113 -4.63 9.14 -1.11
CA THR A 113 -6.05 9.19 -0.77
C THR A 113 -6.80 10.05 -1.77
N ASP A 114 -6.10 10.48 -2.80
CA ASP A 114 -6.67 11.27 -3.84
C ASP A 114 -7.79 10.51 -4.49
N TYR A 115 -8.85 11.23 -4.79
CA TYR A 115 -9.96 10.58 -5.37
C TYR A 115 -10.41 11.36 -6.60
N ARG A 116 -10.74 10.64 -7.62
CA ARG A 116 -11.13 11.24 -8.86
C ARG A 116 -12.57 11.64 -8.78
N SER A 117 -12.75 12.87 -8.74
CA SER A 117 -14.10 13.37 -8.82
C SER A 117 -14.54 13.42 -10.27
#